data_88882ee74a3fab26888e23d87a008988
#
_entry.id   88882ee74a3fab26888e23d87a008988
#
_cell.length_a   1.000
_cell.length_b   1.000
_cell.length_c   1.000
_cell.angle_alpha   90.00
_cell.angle_beta   90.00
_cell.angle_gamma   90.00
#
_symmetry.space_group_name_H-M   'P 1'
#
loop_
_entity.id
_entity.type
_entity.pdbx_description
1 polymer ?
#
loop_
_entity_poly.entity_id
_entity_poly.type
_entity_poly.pdbx_seq_one_letter_code
_entity_poly.pdbx_strand_id
1 'polypeptide(L)'
;MAKQPLLLMILDGWGIAPAGQYNAAALARTPNLDALFAQYPHTRLSCSGEAVGLPDGQMGNSEVGHLNIGAGRIVYQELTRITKAIKDGDFFENDVLSRTMQAVKADGSALHLLGLVSDGGVHSHIRHLFALLAMAKRQGLTKVYVHAFLDGRDVGPQTADGYLAELEAELQRLGVGKIATVAGRYYAMDRDKRWERVQKAYDAMVSHEGAVCTDAVSGVRASYAAGVTDEFVVPFITAPEAEACVKAGDGMIFFNFRPDRARQLTRAFVDEDFPHFARPQTARPVKFVCMTQYDETIKAPVAFAPEALADTLGKVLADRQLKQLRIAETEKYAHVTFFFNGGEEEPNAGEDRVLIPSPKVATYDLQPQMSAELVTVKLLELLDADKYDVVILNFANPDMVGHTGVLQAAVKAMETVDTCVGRIIEKILALQGTACITADHGNLEKMLDETTGQPYTAHTTNQVPFLVVCKAKHTLREGILADIAPTLLELLQIRQPAAMTGKSLLTDKNK
;
A
#
# COMPACT_ATOMS: atom_id res chain seq x y z
N MET A 1 -23.42 35.86 3.68
CA MET A 1 -24.34 34.72 3.67
C MET A 1 -23.74 33.66 4.56
N ALA A 2 -24.56 32.95 5.32
CA ALA A 2 -24.10 31.80 6.09
C ALA A 2 -23.49 30.74 5.15
N LYS A 3 -22.46 30.06 5.60
CA LYS A 3 -21.81 28.99 4.81
C LYS A 3 -22.74 27.78 4.68
N GLN A 4 -22.70 27.15 3.54
CA GLN A 4 -23.37 25.88 3.25
C GLN A 4 -22.30 24.77 3.21
N PRO A 5 -21.96 24.18 4.37
CA PRO A 5 -20.82 23.27 4.44
C PRO A 5 -21.06 21.99 3.65
N LEU A 6 -19.99 21.49 3.01
CA LEU A 6 -19.94 20.13 2.46
C LEU A 6 -19.26 19.23 3.50
N LEU A 7 -19.95 18.20 3.94
CA LEU A 7 -19.44 17.19 4.86
C LEU A 7 -19.13 15.89 4.10
N LEU A 8 -17.94 15.36 4.23
CA LEU A 8 -17.63 13.96 3.98
C LEU A 8 -17.54 13.24 5.32
N MET A 9 -18.42 12.27 5.54
CA MET A 9 -18.47 11.44 6.74
C MET A 9 -18.09 10.02 6.38
N ILE A 10 -16.99 9.52 6.96
CA ILE A 10 -16.47 8.16 6.74
C ILE A 10 -16.81 7.33 7.97
N LEU A 11 -17.65 6.32 7.79
CA LEU A 11 -17.98 5.31 8.81
C LEU A 11 -17.02 4.13 8.61
N ASP A 12 -15.83 4.24 9.21
CA ASP A 12 -14.69 3.36 8.99
C ASP A 12 -15.07 1.89 9.18
N GLY A 13 -14.72 1.03 8.20
CA GLY A 13 -14.99 -0.40 8.30
C GLY A 13 -16.44 -0.83 8.06
N TRP A 14 -17.31 0.03 7.50
CA TRP A 14 -18.70 -0.31 7.22
C TRP A 14 -18.89 -0.86 5.79
N GLY A 15 -18.76 -2.17 5.62
CA GLY A 15 -19.00 -2.87 4.36
C GLY A 15 -20.47 -3.24 4.14
N ILE A 16 -20.79 -3.57 2.89
CA ILE A 16 -22.11 -4.03 2.46
C ILE A 16 -22.06 -5.55 2.28
N ALA A 17 -22.90 -6.28 3.04
CA ALA A 17 -23.14 -7.70 2.85
C ALA A 17 -24.65 -8.02 3.04
N PRO A 18 -25.12 -9.18 2.56
CA PRO A 18 -26.47 -9.64 2.85
C PRO A 18 -26.75 -9.68 4.36
N ALA A 19 -28.01 -9.44 4.73
CA ALA A 19 -28.43 -9.59 6.12
C ALA A 19 -28.20 -11.02 6.59
N GLY A 20 -27.66 -11.19 7.79
CA GLY A 20 -27.32 -12.48 8.37
C GLY A 20 -27.00 -12.37 9.85
N GLN A 21 -26.94 -13.51 10.52
CA GLN A 21 -26.76 -13.58 11.99
C GLN A 21 -25.38 -13.08 12.47
N TYR A 22 -24.43 -12.86 11.56
CA TYR A 22 -23.07 -12.39 11.88
C TYR A 22 -22.74 -11.09 11.15
N ASN A 23 -23.73 -10.42 10.58
CA ASN A 23 -23.59 -9.08 10.00
C ASN A 23 -24.05 -8.04 11.04
N ALA A 24 -23.09 -7.46 11.77
CA ALA A 24 -23.37 -6.51 12.84
C ALA A 24 -24.11 -5.25 12.32
N ALA A 25 -23.78 -4.79 11.10
CA ALA A 25 -24.47 -3.66 10.48
C ALA A 25 -25.97 -3.93 10.24
N ALA A 26 -26.29 -5.15 9.77
CA ALA A 26 -27.67 -5.55 9.49
C ALA A 26 -28.45 -5.88 10.77
N LEU A 27 -27.78 -6.26 11.86
CA LEU A 27 -28.42 -6.54 13.16
C LEU A 27 -28.64 -5.29 14.00
N ALA A 28 -27.87 -4.24 13.76
CA ALA A 28 -27.97 -2.98 14.50
C ALA A 28 -29.27 -2.23 14.17
N ARG A 29 -29.83 -1.55 15.17
CA ARG A 29 -30.97 -0.64 14.98
C ARG A 29 -30.44 0.71 14.51
N THR A 30 -30.62 1.00 13.22
CA THR A 30 -30.05 2.17 12.53
C THR A 30 -31.16 3.06 11.90
N PRO A 31 -32.15 3.57 12.68
CA PRO A 31 -33.29 4.27 12.13
C PRO A 31 -32.93 5.54 11.35
N ASN A 32 -31.81 6.21 11.69
CA ASN A 32 -31.37 7.41 10.97
C ASN A 32 -30.76 7.04 9.62
N LEU A 33 -29.85 6.07 9.56
CA LEU A 33 -29.28 5.58 8.31
C LEU A 33 -30.35 4.94 7.42
N ASP A 34 -31.26 4.14 7.98
CA ASP A 34 -32.37 3.54 7.24
C ASP A 34 -33.25 4.61 6.56
N ALA A 35 -33.59 5.68 7.27
CA ALA A 35 -34.35 6.81 6.72
C ALA A 35 -33.54 7.53 5.61
N LEU A 36 -32.22 7.72 5.79
CA LEU A 36 -31.36 8.34 4.78
C LEU A 36 -31.26 7.50 3.51
N PHE A 37 -31.07 6.18 3.63
CA PHE A 37 -31.06 5.27 2.49
C PHE A 37 -32.41 5.23 1.74
N ALA A 38 -33.51 5.34 2.45
CA ALA A 38 -34.85 5.37 1.84
C ALA A 38 -35.15 6.69 1.10
N GLN A 39 -34.56 7.81 1.54
CA GLN A 39 -34.89 9.14 1.06
C GLN A 39 -33.89 9.70 0.03
N TYR A 40 -32.60 9.35 0.13
CA TYR A 40 -31.54 10.00 -0.63
C TYR A 40 -30.86 9.05 -1.62
N PRO A 41 -30.29 9.58 -2.72
CA PRO A 41 -29.57 8.79 -3.69
C PRO A 41 -28.34 8.14 -3.05
N HIS A 42 -28.14 6.86 -3.33
CA HIS A 42 -27.04 6.09 -2.84
C HIS A 42 -26.52 5.10 -3.90
N THR A 43 -25.30 4.67 -3.74
CA THR A 43 -24.63 3.71 -4.60
C THR A 43 -23.60 2.89 -3.80
N ARG A 44 -22.81 2.06 -4.51
CA ARG A 44 -21.76 1.22 -3.93
C ARG A 44 -20.42 1.55 -4.54
N LEU A 45 -19.36 1.45 -3.73
CA LEU A 45 -17.99 1.67 -4.16
C LEU A 45 -17.14 0.44 -3.91
N SER A 46 -16.29 0.10 -4.87
CA SER A 46 -15.24 -0.89 -4.68
C SER A 46 -14.09 -0.29 -3.88
N CYS A 47 -13.65 -0.99 -2.83
CA CYS A 47 -12.66 -0.53 -1.86
C CYS A 47 -11.56 -1.56 -1.57
N SER A 48 -11.34 -2.52 -2.47
CA SER A 48 -10.38 -3.62 -2.33
C SER A 48 -9.67 -3.90 -3.66
N GLY A 49 -8.60 -4.68 -3.60
CA GLY A 49 -7.84 -5.09 -4.78
C GLY A 49 -7.38 -3.92 -5.65
N GLU A 50 -7.34 -4.12 -6.96
CA GLU A 50 -6.85 -3.12 -7.93
C GLU A 50 -7.63 -1.79 -7.89
N ALA A 51 -8.87 -1.79 -7.42
CA ALA A 51 -9.69 -0.58 -7.29
C ALA A 51 -9.12 0.44 -6.28
N VAL A 52 -8.23 0.02 -5.40
CA VAL A 52 -7.53 0.86 -4.42
C VAL A 52 -6.00 0.73 -4.51
N GLY A 53 -5.49 0.13 -5.59
CA GLY A 53 -4.05 0.00 -5.83
C GLY A 53 -3.38 -1.15 -5.08
N LEU A 54 -4.15 -2.12 -4.59
CA LEU A 54 -3.69 -3.36 -3.97
C LEU A 54 -3.74 -4.53 -4.97
N PRO A 55 -3.03 -5.65 -4.70
CA PRO A 55 -3.20 -6.88 -5.48
C PRO A 55 -4.66 -7.33 -5.55
N ASP A 56 -5.03 -8.01 -6.64
CA ASP A 56 -6.37 -8.56 -6.80
C ASP A 56 -6.74 -9.49 -5.64
N GLY A 57 -7.98 -9.38 -5.16
CA GLY A 57 -8.48 -10.15 -4.02
C GLY A 57 -7.97 -9.70 -2.63
N GLN A 58 -7.06 -8.75 -2.56
CA GLN A 58 -6.59 -8.21 -1.26
C GLN A 58 -7.61 -7.22 -0.71
N MET A 59 -7.97 -7.39 0.58
CA MET A 59 -8.87 -6.49 1.29
C MET A 59 -8.24 -5.10 1.44
N GLY A 60 -9.08 -4.05 1.36
CA GLY A 60 -8.68 -2.67 1.66
C GLY A 60 -8.32 -2.47 3.12
N ASN A 61 -7.82 -1.29 3.43
CA ASN A 61 -7.55 -0.83 4.79
C ASN A 61 -7.68 0.69 4.88
N SER A 62 -7.71 1.22 6.10
CA SER A 62 -7.95 2.65 6.31
C SER A 62 -6.88 3.55 5.69
N GLU A 63 -5.61 3.15 5.71
CA GLU A 63 -4.52 3.93 5.12
C GLU A 63 -4.73 4.10 3.60
N VAL A 64 -4.89 2.98 2.91
CA VAL A 64 -5.10 2.94 1.46
C VAL A 64 -6.45 3.58 1.08
N GLY A 65 -7.51 3.33 1.84
CA GLY A 65 -8.83 3.90 1.60
C GLY A 65 -8.83 5.41 1.65
N HIS A 66 -8.35 6.00 2.75
CA HIS A 66 -8.28 7.45 2.92
C HIS A 66 -7.32 8.12 1.93
N LEU A 67 -6.20 7.45 1.60
CA LEU A 67 -5.27 7.93 0.58
C LEU A 67 -5.93 8.05 -0.79
N ASN A 68 -6.66 7.02 -1.23
CA ASN A 68 -7.38 7.03 -2.52
C ASN A 68 -8.50 8.08 -2.54
N ILE A 69 -9.27 8.21 -1.43
CA ILE A 69 -10.32 9.23 -1.30
C ILE A 69 -9.71 10.63 -1.44
N GLY A 70 -8.66 10.93 -0.69
CA GLY A 70 -8.02 12.25 -0.68
C GLY A 70 -7.28 12.59 -1.97
N ALA A 71 -6.65 11.60 -2.61
CA ALA A 71 -5.92 11.77 -3.86
C ALA A 71 -6.83 11.88 -5.10
N GLY A 72 -8.08 11.42 -5.05
CA GLY A 72 -9.01 11.39 -6.19
C GLY A 72 -8.50 10.55 -7.37
N ARG A 73 -7.65 9.57 -7.08
CA ARG A 73 -7.06 8.63 -8.05
C ARG A 73 -6.67 7.34 -7.35
N ILE A 74 -6.50 6.26 -8.12
CA ILE A 74 -5.93 5.03 -7.57
C ILE A 74 -4.45 5.28 -7.27
N VAL A 75 -4.05 5.09 -6.01
CA VAL A 75 -2.66 5.14 -5.57
C VAL A 75 -2.15 3.72 -5.40
N TYR A 76 -1.39 3.27 -6.38
CA TYR A 76 -0.88 1.91 -6.41
C TYR A 76 0.21 1.70 -5.37
N GLN A 77 0.09 0.64 -4.55
CA GLN A 77 1.18 0.14 -3.73
C GLN A 77 2.30 -0.44 -4.63
N GLU A 78 3.55 -0.42 -4.18
CA GLU A 78 4.71 -0.73 -5.02
C GLU A 78 4.61 -2.09 -5.73
N LEU A 79 4.14 -3.13 -5.04
CA LEU A 79 3.90 -4.44 -5.66
C LEU A 79 2.95 -4.33 -6.87
N THR A 80 1.81 -3.70 -6.66
CA THR A 80 0.76 -3.57 -7.68
C THR A 80 1.20 -2.62 -8.80
N ARG A 81 1.89 -1.53 -8.45
CA ARG A 81 2.45 -0.54 -9.38
C ARG A 81 3.41 -1.20 -10.38
N ILE A 82 4.38 -1.96 -9.87
CA ILE A 82 5.36 -2.64 -10.71
C ILE A 82 4.70 -3.77 -11.52
N THR A 83 3.82 -4.57 -10.89
CA THR A 83 3.08 -5.63 -11.57
C THR A 83 2.21 -5.08 -12.70
N LYS A 84 1.53 -3.95 -12.46
CA LYS A 84 0.74 -3.25 -13.49
C LYS A 84 1.62 -2.73 -14.63
N ALA A 85 2.75 -2.11 -14.32
CA ALA A 85 3.69 -1.65 -15.34
C ALA A 85 4.20 -2.80 -16.23
N ILE A 86 4.43 -3.99 -15.66
CA ILE A 86 4.79 -5.20 -16.42
C ILE A 86 3.64 -5.63 -17.34
N LYS A 87 2.41 -5.67 -16.82
CA LYS A 87 1.20 -6.07 -17.56
C LYS A 87 0.91 -5.11 -18.73
N ASP A 88 1.04 -3.82 -18.50
CA ASP A 88 0.75 -2.76 -19.49
C ASP A 88 1.90 -2.58 -20.50
N GLY A 89 3.10 -3.08 -20.18
CA GLY A 89 4.29 -2.97 -21.02
C GLY A 89 5.24 -1.82 -20.65
N ASP A 90 4.81 -0.87 -19.84
CA ASP A 90 5.56 0.32 -19.43
C ASP A 90 6.86 -0.02 -18.68
N PHE A 91 6.88 -1.17 -17.99
CA PHE A 91 8.08 -1.69 -17.34
C PHE A 91 9.27 -1.81 -18.29
N PHE A 92 9.01 -2.26 -19.52
CA PHE A 92 10.04 -2.49 -20.54
C PHE A 92 10.52 -1.19 -21.20
N GLU A 93 9.80 -0.09 -21.00
CA GLU A 93 10.16 1.25 -21.43
C GLU A 93 10.76 2.10 -20.29
N ASN A 94 10.96 1.50 -19.10
CA ASN A 94 11.54 2.21 -17.96
C ASN A 94 12.94 2.72 -18.29
N ASP A 95 13.10 4.03 -18.30
CA ASP A 95 14.32 4.74 -18.71
C ASP A 95 15.55 4.33 -17.89
N VAL A 96 15.40 4.16 -16.56
CA VAL A 96 16.53 3.86 -15.66
C VAL A 96 17.04 2.44 -15.91
N LEU A 97 16.12 1.47 -15.98
CA LEU A 97 16.45 0.08 -16.29
C LEU A 97 17.07 -0.05 -17.68
N SER A 98 16.45 0.60 -18.68
CA SER A 98 16.90 0.55 -20.07
C SER A 98 18.29 1.14 -20.26
N ARG A 99 18.55 2.34 -19.73
CA ARG A 99 19.87 3.00 -19.80
C ARG A 99 20.96 2.18 -19.12
N THR A 100 20.66 1.57 -17.97
CA THR A 100 21.63 0.73 -17.27
C THR A 100 21.97 -0.50 -18.09
N MET A 101 20.97 -1.20 -18.63
CA MET A 101 21.21 -2.38 -19.48
C MET A 101 21.95 -2.04 -20.78
N GLN A 102 21.63 -0.89 -21.40
CA GLN A 102 22.34 -0.39 -22.58
C GLN A 102 23.81 -0.06 -22.28
N ALA A 103 24.09 0.57 -21.14
CA ALA A 103 25.45 0.87 -20.72
C ALA A 103 26.26 -0.42 -20.47
N VAL A 104 25.66 -1.40 -19.78
CA VAL A 104 26.26 -2.73 -19.57
C VAL A 104 26.59 -3.41 -20.90
N LYS A 105 25.66 -3.36 -21.86
CA LYS A 105 25.86 -3.92 -23.20
C LYS A 105 26.98 -3.22 -23.95
N ALA A 106 27.02 -1.91 -23.92
CA ALA A 106 28.05 -1.11 -24.61
C ALA A 106 29.46 -1.37 -24.07
N ASP A 107 29.58 -1.54 -22.76
CA ASP A 107 30.85 -1.84 -22.09
C ASP A 107 31.22 -3.31 -22.16
N GLY A 108 30.33 -4.20 -22.62
CA GLY A 108 30.54 -5.65 -22.59
C GLY A 108 30.64 -6.24 -21.19
N SER A 109 30.20 -5.50 -20.16
CA SER A 109 30.21 -5.89 -18.76
C SER A 109 29.01 -6.80 -18.42
N ALA A 110 28.89 -7.26 -17.18
CA ALA A 110 27.82 -8.14 -16.73
C ALA A 110 26.67 -7.36 -16.12
N LEU A 111 25.47 -7.94 -16.16
CA LEU A 111 24.30 -7.51 -15.41
C LEU A 111 24.04 -8.47 -14.26
N HIS A 112 23.97 -7.95 -13.04
CA HIS A 112 23.65 -8.69 -11.82
C HIS A 112 22.28 -8.30 -11.32
N LEU A 113 21.38 -9.29 -11.16
CA LEU A 113 20.03 -9.12 -10.60
C LEU A 113 20.01 -9.73 -9.21
N LEU A 114 19.72 -8.94 -8.17
CA LEU A 114 19.74 -9.39 -6.79
C LEU A 114 18.43 -9.07 -6.08
N GLY A 115 17.96 -9.97 -5.22
CA GLY A 115 16.73 -9.80 -4.47
C GLY A 115 16.08 -11.09 -3.99
N LEU A 116 14.99 -10.94 -3.26
CA LEU A 116 14.24 -12.04 -2.65
C LEU A 116 13.44 -12.79 -3.72
N VAL A 117 13.66 -14.10 -3.81
CA VAL A 117 13.04 -14.96 -4.83
C VAL A 117 11.89 -15.75 -4.19
N SER A 118 10.71 -15.14 -4.17
CA SER A 118 9.44 -15.77 -3.77
C SER A 118 8.28 -15.03 -4.39
N ASP A 119 7.06 -15.53 -4.21
CA ASP A 119 5.79 -14.87 -4.57
C ASP A 119 5.10 -14.22 -3.37
N GLY A 120 5.76 -14.17 -2.20
CA GLY A 120 5.20 -13.61 -0.96
C GLY A 120 4.76 -12.15 -1.04
N GLY A 121 5.31 -11.37 -1.98
CA GLY A 121 4.81 -10.03 -2.31
C GLY A 121 5.03 -8.95 -1.22
N VAL A 122 5.85 -9.23 -0.20
CA VAL A 122 6.12 -8.29 0.90
C VAL A 122 7.35 -7.42 0.60
N HIS A 123 8.42 -8.00 0.08
CA HIS A 123 9.67 -7.32 -0.24
C HIS A 123 9.96 -7.27 -1.72
N SER A 124 9.55 -8.28 -2.45
CA SER A 124 9.77 -8.51 -3.88
C SER A 124 8.69 -9.43 -4.42
N HIS A 125 8.75 -9.70 -5.72
CA HIS A 125 7.95 -10.76 -6.33
C HIS A 125 8.75 -11.40 -7.47
N ILE A 126 8.75 -12.74 -7.56
CA ILE A 126 9.52 -13.50 -8.55
C ILE A 126 9.19 -13.10 -10.00
N ARG A 127 7.95 -12.70 -10.28
CA ARG A 127 7.53 -12.21 -11.61
C ARG A 127 8.21 -10.91 -12.01
N HIS A 128 8.62 -10.06 -11.06
CA HIS A 128 9.40 -8.86 -11.35
C HIS A 128 10.82 -9.21 -11.80
N LEU A 129 11.43 -10.25 -11.20
CA LEU A 129 12.70 -10.81 -11.67
C LEU A 129 12.56 -11.37 -13.10
N PHE A 130 11.48 -12.11 -13.38
CA PHE A 130 11.23 -12.64 -14.73
C PHE A 130 11.08 -11.53 -15.77
N ALA A 131 10.43 -10.43 -15.41
CA ALA A 131 10.34 -9.26 -16.29
C ALA A 131 11.70 -8.61 -16.56
N LEU A 132 12.59 -8.50 -15.54
CA LEU A 132 13.97 -8.02 -15.72
C LEU A 132 14.78 -8.95 -16.64
N LEU A 133 14.66 -10.26 -16.49
CA LEU A 133 15.32 -11.25 -17.36
C LEU A 133 14.81 -11.14 -18.81
N ALA A 134 13.48 -10.99 -19.00
CA ALA A 134 12.88 -10.78 -20.31
C ALA A 134 13.36 -9.45 -20.94
N MET A 135 13.50 -8.38 -20.15
CA MET A 135 14.03 -7.10 -20.58
C MET A 135 15.51 -7.22 -20.99
N ALA A 136 16.34 -7.89 -20.18
CA ALA A 136 17.74 -8.16 -20.50
C ALA A 136 17.88 -8.93 -21.83
N LYS A 137 17.02 -9.94 -22.05
CA LYS A 137 16.95 -10.68 -23.32
C LYS A 137 16.59 -9.78 -24.49
N ARG A 138 15.57 -8.93 -24.35
CA ARG A 138 15.14 -7.97 -25.39
C ARG A 138 16.27 -7.00 -25.74
N GLN A 139 17.04 -6.55 -24.76
CA GLN A 139 18.21 -5.69 -24.94
C GLN A 139 19.43 -6.42 -25.54
N GLY A 140 19.40 -7.75 -25.61
CA GLY A 140 20.45 -8.59 -26.17
C GLY A 140 21.65 -8.75 -25.26
N LEU A 141 21.45 -8.71 -23.94
CA LEU A 141 22.48 -9.03 -22.96
C LEU A 141 22.74 -10.54 -22.92
N THR A 142 24.01 -10.93 -22.76
CA THR A 142 24.43 -12.33 -22.70
C THR A 142 25.05 -12.72 -21.37
N LYS A 143 25.60 -11.75 -20.64
CA LYS A 143 26.20 -11.95 -19.31
C LYS A 143 25.22 -11.42 -18.25
N VAL A 144 24.32 -12.29 -17.81
CA VAL A 144 23.31 -11.95 -16.79
C VAL A 144 23.41 -12.95 -15.65
N TYR A 145 23.55 -12.47 -14.43
CA TYR A 145 23.74 -13.29 -13.24
C TYR A 145 22.69 -12.94 -12.17
N VAL A 146 22.06 -13.95 -11.58
CA VAL A 146 21.07 -13.78 -10.52
C VAL A 146 21.69 -14.16 -9.18
N HIS A 147 21.60 -13.27 -8.21
CA HIS A 147 21.92 -13.50 -6.81
C HIS A 147 20.61 -13.68 -6.06
N ALA A 148 20.21 -14.95 -5.86
CA ALA A 148 18.89 -15.29 -5.31
C ALA A 148 18.92 -15.24 -3.78
N PHE A 149 18.07 -14.40 -3.17
CA PHE A 149 17.86 -14.41 -1.73
C PHE A 149 16.62 -15.25 -1.42
N LEU A 150 16.72 -16.10 -0.37
CA LEU A 150 15.67 -17.03 0.01
C LEU A 150 14.83 -16.47 1.15
N ASP A 151 13.53 -16.75 1.11
CA ASP A 151 12.54 -16.14 1.98
C ASP A 151 12.35 -16.90 3.31
N GLY A 152 11.42 -17.81 3.40
CA GLY A 152 11.12 -18.58 4.60
C GLY A 152 10.41 -17.82 5.73
N ARG A 153 9.94 -16.58 5.46
CA ARG A 153 9.16 -15.74 6.40
C ARG A 153 7.83 -15.30 5.83
N ASP A 154 7.86 -14.78 4.61
CA ASP A 154 6.68 -14.26 3.92
C ASP A 154 5.99 -15.40 3.15
N VAL A 155 6.69 -16.52 2.98
CA VAL A 155 6.22 -17.82 2.47
C VAL A 155 6.69 -18.95 3.39
N GLY A 156 6.31 -20.19 3.10
CA GLY A 156 6.70 -21.35 3.90
C GLY A 156 8.22 -21.49 4.11
N PRO A 157 8.67 -22.06 5.23
CA PRO A 157 10.09 -22.04 5.61
C PRO A 157 10.99 -23.01 4.80
N GLN A 158 10.41 -23.86 3.96
CA GLN A 158 11.11 -24.78 3.04
C GLN A 158 10.35 -24.84 1.73
N THR A 159 10.41 -23.76 0.96
CA THR A 159 9.72 -23.60 -0.33
C THR A 159 10.66 -23.09 -1.43
N ALA A 160 11.89 -22.70 -1.04
CA ALA A 160 12.83 -22.07 -1.96
C ALA A 160 13.29 -23.00 -3.10
N ASP A 161 13.34 -24.30 -2.90
CA ASP A 161 13.69 -25.26 -3.96
C ASP A 161 12.69 -25.22 -5.13
N GLY A 162 11.40 -24.98 -4.84
CA GLY A 162 10.36 -24.78 -5.84
C GLY A 162 10.55 -23.48 -6.62
N TYR A 163 10.78 -22.35 -5.94
CA TYR A 163 11.01 -21.06 -6.59
C TYR A 163 12.31 -21.02 -7.41
N LEU A 164 13.37 -21.68 -6.93
CA LEU A 164 14.61 -21.78 -7.69
C LEU A 164 14.45 -22.66 -8.92
N ALA A 165 13.70 -23.76 -8.84
CA ALA A 165 13.38 -24.57 -10.01
C ALA A 165 12.54 -23.80 -11.06
N GLU A 166 11.59 -22.98 -10.63
CA GLU A 166 10.82 -22.09 -11.50
C GLU A 166 11.75 -21.04 -12.16
N LEU A 167 12.68 -20.45 -11.40
CA LEU A 167 13.65 -19.51 -11.93
C LEU A 167 14.60 -20.17 -12.94
N GLU A 168 15.12 -21.37 -12.67
CA GLU A 168 15.96 -22.11 -13.61
C GLU A 168 15.23 -22.43 -14.92
N ALA A 169 13.96 -22.84 -14.83
CA ALA A 169 13.12 -23.08 -15.99
C ALA A 169 12.92 -21.79 -16.83
N GLU A 170 12.72 -20.66 -16.18
CA GLU A 170 12.57 -19.37 -16.87
C GLU A 170 13.88 -18.90 -17.52
N LEU A 171 15.03 -19.06 -16.86
CA LEU A 171 16.34 -18.79 -17.44
C LEU A 171 16.61 -19.65 -18.69
N GLN A 172 16.26 -20.94 -18.65
CA GLN A 172 16.35 -21.85 -19.80
C GLN A 172 15.41 -21.42 -20.92
N ARG A 173 14.15 -21.11 -20.61
CA ARG A 173 13.13 -20.64 -21.58
C ARG A 173 13.58 -19.38 -22.31
N LEU A 174 14.16 -18.44 -21.60
CA LEU A 174 14.67 -17.19 -22.16
C LEU A 174 16.01 -17.38 -22.88
N GLY A 175 16.78 -18.39 -22.52
CA GLY A 175 18.14 -18.61 -23.03
C GLY A 175 19.11 -17.50 -22.61
N VAL A 176 18.90 -16.89 -21.46
CA VAL A 176 19.77 -15.83 -20.91
C VAL A 176 19.81 -15.91 -19.38
N GLY A 177 20.99 -15.72 -18.82
CA GLY A 177 21.23 -15.65 -17.38
C GLY A 177 21.55 -17.01 -16.74
N LYS A 178 22.13 -16.91 -15.53
CA LYS A 178 22.44 -18.04 -14.63
C LYS A 178 22.21 -17.59 -13.19
N ILE A 179 21.83 -18.50 -12.31
CA ILE A 179 21.92 -18.25 -10.86
C ILE A 179 23.40 -18.30 -10.50
N ALA A 180 23.94 -17.25 -9.89
CA ALA A 180 25.36 -17.17 -9.52
C ALA A 180 25.59 -17.49 -8.05
N THR A 181 24.74 -16.93 -7.16
CA THR A 181 24.81 -17.19 -5.73
C THR A 181 23.41 -17.34 -5.15
N VAL A 182 23.33 -18.07 -4.06
CA VAL A 182 22.11 -18.23 -3.26
C VAL A 182 22.41 -17.93 -1.81
N ALA A 183 21.54 -17.17 -1.12
CA ALA A 183 21.73 -16.80 0.28
C ALA A 183 20.39 -16.66 0.99
N GLY A 184 20.24 -17.15 2.20
CA GLY A 184 19.08 -16.85 3.04
C GLY A 184 18.97 -15.36 3.35
N ARG A 185 17.73 -14.84 3.48
CA ARG A 185 17.46 -13.43 3.80
C ARG A 185 18.08 -12.97 5.12
N TYR A 186 18.37 -13.89 6.04
CA TYR A 186 19.10 -13.62 7.27
C TYR A 186 20.44 -12.94 7.04
N TYR A 187 21.12 -13.30 5.95
CA TYR A 187 22.40 -12.73 5.52
C TYR A 187 22.22 -11.54 4.58
N ALA A 188 21.49 -11.72 3.50
CA ALA A 188 21.42 -10.75 2.40
C ALA A 188 20.47 -9.58 2.68
N MET A 189 19.57 -9.71 3.67
CA MET A 189 18.52 -8.74 3.94
C MET A 189 18.46 -8.36 5.43
N ASP A 190 19.61 -8.23 6.09
CA ASP A 190 19.70 -7.71 7.44
C ASP A 190 19.28 -6.24 7.49
N ARG A 191 18.62 -5.82 8.59
CA ARG A 191 18.25 -4.42 8.86
C ARG A 191 18.69 -3.91 10.24
N ASP A 192 19.37 -4.78 11.01
CA ASP A 192 19.75 -4.54 12.40
C ASP A 192 21.22 -4.16 12.56
N LYS A 193 21.88 -3.77 11.43
CA LYS A 193 23.32 -3.43 11.38
C LYS A 193 24.25 -4.58 11.79
N ARG A 194 23.83 -5.80 11.52
CA ARG A 194 24.64 -7.01 11.67
C ARG A 194 25.53 -7.19 10.43
N TRP A 195 26.54 -6.35 10.34
CA TRP A 195 27.38 -6.25 9.14
C TRP A 195 28.12 -7.54 8.80
N GLU A 196 28.44 -8.37 9.80
CA GLU A 196 29.01 -9.71 9.62
C GLU A 196 28.09 -10.66 8.82
N ARG A 197 26.78 -10.43 8.82
CA ARG A 197 25.82 -11.19 8.01
C ARG A 197 25.83 -10.67 6.58
N VAL A 198 25.70 -9.35 6.44
CA VAL A 198 25.70 -8.66 5.13
C VAL A 198 26.99 -8.97 4.38
N GLN A 199 28.12 -8.98 5.08
CA GLN A 199 29.43 -9.29 4.51
C GLN A 199 29.47 -10.68 3.87
N LYS A 200 28.92 -11.72 4.49
CA LYS A 200 28.87 -13.07 3.92
C LYS A 200 28.14 -13.12 2.57
N ALA A 201 27.01 -12.42 2.46
CA ALA A 201 26.29 -12.33 1.21
C ALA A 201 27.05 -11.50 0.17
N TYR A 202 27.68 -10.40 0.59
CA TYR A 202 28.52 -9.55 -0.25
C TYR A 202 29.73 -10.33 -0.79
N ASP A 203 30.48 -11.02 0.09
CA ASP A 203 31.70 -11.77 -0.27
C ASP A 203 31.40 -12.93 -1.22
N ALA A 204 30.24 -13.60 -1.07
CA ALA A 204 29.78 -14.61 -2.02
C ALA A 204 29.57 -14.03 -3.43
N MET A 205 29.03 -12.81 -3.55
CA MET A 205 28.78 -12.15 -4.83
C MET A 205 30.06 -11.58 -5.46
N VAL A 206 31.00 -11.11 -4.65
CA VAL A 206 32.16 -10.32 -5.12
C VAL A 206 33.42 -11.16 -5.24
N SER A 207 33.62 -12.09 -4.29
CA SER A 207 34.86 -12.86 -4.16
C SER A 207 34.66 -14.38 -4.32
N HIS A 208 33.39 -14.81 -4.56
CA HIS A 208 33.00 -16.23 -4.55
C HIS A 208 33.44 -16.95 -3.26
N GLU A 209 33.33 -16.24 -2.11
CA GLU A 209 33.54 -16.87 -0.81
C GLU A 209 32.30 -17.65 -0.38
N GLY A 210 32.44 -18.97 -0.27
CA GLY A 210 31.35 -19.87 0.12
C GLY A 210 31.49 -21.26 -0.46
N ALA A 211 30.61 -22.16 -0.10
CA ALA A 211 30.56 -23.50 -0.68
C ALA A 211 30.13 -23.41 -2.15
N VAL A 212 30.72 -24.25 -2.98
CA VAL A 212 30.34 -24.39 -4.40
C VAL A 212 29.38 -25.56 -4.52
N CYS A 213 28.17 -25.30 -5.04
CA CYS A 213 27.15 -26.31 -5.32
C CYS A 213 26.97 -26.48 -6.84
N THR A 214 26.53 -27.66 -7.27
CA THR A 214 26.32 -27.98 -8.68
C THR A 214 25.25 -27.12 -9.33
N ASP A 215 24.17 -26.88 -8.59
CA ASP A 215 23.03 -26.03 -8.96
C ASP A 215 22.34 -25.47 -7.71
N ALA A 216 21.43 -24.52 -7.89
CA ALA A 216 20.77 -23.82 -6.80
C ALA A 216 19.83 -24.73 -6.00
N VAL A 217 19.07 -25.58 -6.68
CA VAL A 217 18.08 -26.47 -6.06
C VAL A 217 18.78 -27.53 -5.20
N SER A 218 19.83 -28.16 -5.71
CA SER A 218 20.63 -29.14 -4.97
C SER A 218 21.28 -28.54 -3.73
N GLY A 219 21.81 -27.31 -3.80
CA GLY A 219 22.42 -26.61 -2.68
C GLY A 219 21.40 -26.32 -1.56
N VAL A 220 20.20 -25.88 -1.90
CA VAL A 220 19.11 -25.65 -0.93
C VAL A 220 18.64 -26.96 -0.30
N ARG A 221 18.45 -28.02 -1.08
CA ARG A 221 18.07 -29.35 -0.55
C ARG A 221 19.12 -29.94 0.38
N ALA A 222 20.40 -29.70 0.12
CA ALA A 222 21.47 -30.07 1.04
C ALA A 222 21.36 -29.29 2.36
N SER A 223 20.98 -28.01 2.34
CA SER A 223 20.73 -27.22 3.53
C SER A 223 19.53 -27.75 4.32
N TYR A 224 18.44 -28.15 3.65
CA TYR A 224 17.28 -28.78 4.32
C TYR A 224 17.65 -30.10 4.98
N ALA A 225 18.45 -30.93 4.33
CA ALA A 225 18.96 -32.18 4.89
C ALA A 225 19.82 -31.95 6.15
N ALA A 226 20.47 -30.78 6.25
CA ALA A 226 21.21 -30.34 7.43
C ALA A 226 20.35 -29.64 8.49
N GLY A 227 19.01 -29.57 8.31
CA GLY A 227 18.09 -28.90 9.23
C GLY A 227 18.04 -27.36 9.11
N VAL A 228 18.62 -26.79 8.05
CA VAL A 228 18.64 -25.35 7.79
C VAL A 228 17.52 -24.98 6.83
N THR A 229 16.62 -24.08 7.24
CA THR A 229 15.50 -23.58 6.42
C THR A 229 15.91 -22.39 5.57
N ASP A 230 15.06 -21.97 4.62
CA ASP A 230 15.29 -20.94 3.62
C ASP A 230 15.92 -19.67 4.18
N GLU A 231 15.33 -19.13 5.26
CA GLU A 231 15.79 -17.87 5.87
C GLU A 231 17.29 -17.92 6.26
N PHE A 232 17.76 -19.08 6.71
CA PHE A 232 19.08 -19.23 7.34
C PHE A 232 20.11 -19.92 6.43
N VAL A 233 19.79 -20.18 5.17
CA VAL A 233 20.72 -20.79 4.22
C VAL A 233 21.99 -19.95 4.13
N VAL A 234 23.12 -20.54 4.47
CA VAL A 234 24.43 -19.89 4.38
C VAL A 234 24.75 -19.61 2.91
N PRO A 235 25.27 -18.42 2.57
CA PRO A 235 25.58 -18.09 1.18
C PRO A 235 26.46 -19.14 0.49
N PHE A 236 26.06 -19.58 -0.71
CA PHE A 236 26.77 -20.52 -1.54
C PHE A 236 26.79 -20.12 -3.02
N ILE A 237 27.64 -20.69 -3.81
CA ILE A 237 27.94 -20.33 -5.19
C ILE A 237 27.47 -21.45 -6.10
N THR A 238 26.81 -21.10 -7.22
CA THR A 238 26.37 -22.04 -8.25
C THR A 238 27.01 -21.79 -9.62
N ALA A 239 27.62 -20.62 -9.81
CA ALA A 239 28.38 -20.26 -11.01
C ALA A 239 29.78 -19.83 -10.58
N PRO A 240 30.74 -20.78 -10.48
CA PRO A 240 32.06 -20.49 -9.95
C PRO A 240 33.01 -19.80 -10.96
N GLU A 241 32.53 -19.56 -12.19
CA GLU A 241 33.32 -18.84 -13.19
C GLU A 241 33.57 -17.39 -12.77
N ALA A 242 34.78 -16.89 -12.96
CA ALA A 242 35.19 -15.54 -12.55
C ALA A 242 34.35 -14.41 -13.18
N GLU A 243 33.67 -14.68 -14.29
CA GLU A 243 32.73 -13.74 -14.92
C GLU A 243 31.45 -13.53 -14.12
N ALA A 244 31.09 -14.47 -13.25
CA ALA A 244 29.92 -14.39 -12.41
C ALA A 244 30.12 -13.58 -11.10
N CYS A 245 31.37 -13.23 -10.77
CA CYS A 245 31.67 -12.26 -9.72
C CYS A 245 31.30 -10.84 -10.16
N VAL A 246 30.79 -10.06 -9.23
CA VAL A 246 30.57 -8.62 -9.44
C VAL A 246 31.91 -7.91 -9.62
N LYS A 247 32.06 -7.12 -10.70
CA LYS A 247 33.24 -6.36 -11.03
C LYS A 247 32.94 -4.87 -11.22
N ALA A 248 33.98 -4.07 -11.12
CA ALA A 248 33.88 -2.65 -11.46
C ALA A 248 33.36 -2.47 -12.90
N GLY A 249 32.39 -1.60 -13.05
CA GLY A 249 31.73 -1.33 -14.32
C GLY A 249 30.52 -2.20 -14.62
N ASP A 250 30.27 -3.27 -13.86
CA ASP A 250 29.03 -4.09 -14.01
C ASP A 250 27.78 -3.32 -13.63
N GLY A 251 26.66 -3.73 -14.21
CA GLY A 251 25.34 -3.26 -13.82
C GLY A 251 24.77 -4.13 -12.70
N MET A 252 24.12 -3.51 -11.74
CA MET A 252 23.44 -4.21 -10.65
C MET A 252 22.02 -3.67 -10.51
N ILE A 253 21.01 -4.53 -10.44
CA ILE A 253 19.62 -4.15 -10.18
C ILE A 253 19.13 -4.93 -8.97
N PHE A 254 18.83 -4.22 -7.88
CA PHE A 254 18.20 -4.80 -6.70
C PHE A 254 16.68 -4.71 -6.87
N PHE A 255 16.02 -5.85 -7.14
CA PHE A 255 14.62 -5.86 -7.51
C PHE A 255 13.62 -5.89 -6.33
N ASN A 256 14.08 -5.83 -5.09
CA ASN A 256 13.21 -5.61 -3.95
C ASN A 256 12.57 -4.22 -4.05
N PHE A 257 11.26 -4.12 -3.81
CA PHE A 257 10.54 -2.84 -3.78
C PHE A 257 10.34 -2.30 -2.36
N ARG A 258 10.43 -3.12 -1.30
CA ARG A 258 10.38 -2.66 0.09
C ARG A 258 11.77 -2.29 0.59
N PRO A 259 11.97 -1.06 1.10
CA PRO A 259 13.30 -0.48 1.34
C PRO A 259 14.01 -1.00 2.57
N ASP A 260 13.30 -1.32 3.66
CA ASP A 260 13.88 -1.51 5.00
C ASP A 260 15.02 -2.54 5.08
N ARG A 261 14.93 -3.62 4.32
CA ARG A 261 15.93 -4.70 4.28
C ARG A 261 16.86 -4.66 3.04
N ALA A 262 16.65 -3.70 2.14
CA ALA A 262 17.54 -3.53 0.98
C ALA A 262 18.67 -2.52 1.25
N ARG A 263 18.51 -1.63 2.22
CA ARG A 263 19.43 -0.51 2.49
C ARG A 263 20.84 -0.94 2.74
N GLN A 264 21.07 -1.90 3.65
CA GLN A 264 22.43 -2.22 4.11
C GLN A 264 23.29 -2.84 3.00
N LEU A 265 22.75 -3.81 2.27
CA LEU A 265 23.48 -4.41 1.16
C LEU A 265 23.70 -3.42 0.01
N THR A 266 22.71 -2.55 -0.27
CA THR A 266 22.88 -1.46 -1.24
C THR A 266 24.03 -0.55 -0.85
N ARG A 267 24.09 -0.09 0.40
CA ARG A 267 25.18 0.77 0.91
C ARG A 267 26.54 0.08 0.79
N ALA A 268 26.63 -1.23 0.99
CA ALA A 268 27.86 -1.98 0.80
C ALA A 268 28.39 -1.90 -0.64
N PHE A 269 27.53 -1.70 -1.64
CA PHE A 269 27.96 -1.51 -3.04
C PHE A 269 28.18 -0.06 -3.43
N VAL A 270 27.35 0.88 -2.94
CA VAL A 270 27.29 2.24 -3.50
C VAL A 270 27.98 3.32 -2.65
N ASP A 271 28.01 3.17 -1.31
CA ASP A 271 28.59 4.21 -0.45
C ASP A 271 30.11 4.28 -0.67
N GLU A 272 30.64 5.48 -0.91
CA GLU A 272 32.09 5.70 -1.03
C GLU A 272 32.78 5.46 0.31
N ASP A 273 32.28 6.08 1.37
CA ASP A 273 32.69 5.85 2.75
C ASP A 273 31.82 4.75 3.38
N PHE A 274 32.41 3.60 3.61
CA PHE A 274 31.75 2.43 4.17
C PHE A 274 32.70 1.72 5.15
N PRO A 275 32.57 1.98 6.43
CA PRO A 275 33.52 1.55 7.45
C PRO A 275 33.29 0.14 8.01
N HIS A 276 32.29 -0.61 7.53
CA HIS A 276 31.81 -1.79 8.23
C HIS A 276 32.57 -3.08 7.92
N PHE A 277 33.07 -3.23 6.69
CA PHE A 277 33.95 -4.32 6.26
C PHE A 277 34.77 -3.93 5.02
N ALA A 278 35.86 -4.64 4.77
CA ALA A 278 36.72 -4.40 3.62
C ALA A 278 36.02 -4.77 2.31
N ARG A 279 36.16 -3.92 1.29
CA ARG A 279 35.58 -4.14 -0.04
C ARG A 279 36.68 -4.15 -1.11
N PRO A 280 36.75 -5.17 -1.98
CA PRO A 280 37.72 -5.20 -3.06
C PRO A 280 37.52 -4.02 -4.03
N GLN A 281 38.59 -3.35 -4.40
CA GLN A 281 38.56 -2.26 -5.40
C GLN A 281 38.15 -2.78 -6.79
N THR A 282 38.40 -4.05 -7.08
CA THR A 282 38.00 -4.70 -8.33
C THR A 282 36.50 -4.85 -8.52
N ALA A 283 35.71 -4.71 -7.46
CA ALA A 283 34.25 -4.80 -7.48
C ALA A 283 33.54 -3.44 -7.53
N ARG A 284 34.27 -2.34 -7.65
CA ARG A 284 33.68 -0.98 -7.61
C ARG A 284 34.40 -0.01 -8.54
N PRO A 285 33.69 1.03 -9.06
CA PRO A 285 32.27 1.29 -8.90
C PRO A 285 31.39 0.38 -9.76
N VAL A 286 30.17 0.16 -9.36
CA VAL A 286 29.13 -0.54 -10.15
C VAL A 286 28.04 0.44 -10.61
N LYS A 287 27.31 0.10 -11.69
CA LYS A 287 26.12 0.84 -12.14
C LYS A 287 24.92 0.29 -11.40
N PHE A 288 24.73 0.72 -10.15
CA PHE A 288 23.68 0.21 -9.26
C PHE A 288 22.33 0.89 -9.53
N VAL A 289 21.25 0.11 -9.53
CA VAL A 289 19.87 0.58 -9.62
C VAL A 289 19.05 -0.01 -8.46
N CYS A 290 18.35 0.85 -7.74
CA CYS A 290 17.35 0.47 -6.77
C CYS A 290 15.98 0.35 -7.49
N MET A 291 15.20 -0.71 -7.20
CA MET A 291 13.86 -0.83 -7.77
C MET A 291 12.97 0.33 -7.34
N THR A 292 12.99 0.65 -6.04
CA THR A 292 12.30 1.81 -5.43
C THR A 292 13.30 2.64 -4.64
N GLN A 293 12.89 3.77 -4.12
CA GLN A 293 13.75 4.60 -3.26
C GLN A 293 13.96 3.93 -1.90
N TYR A 294 15.17 3.44 -1.64
CA TYR A 294 15.48 2.78 -0.37
C TYR A 294 15.81 3.76 0.76
N ASP A 295 16.44 4.88 0.41
CA ASP A 295 16.80 5.95 1.34
C ASP A 295 17.22 7.17 0.51
N GLU A 296 16.85 8.38 0.95
CA GLU A 296 17.18 9.64 0.25
C GLU A 296 18.67 9.92 0.17
N THR A 297 19.45 9.36 1.10
CA THR A 297 20.90 9.52 1.15
C THR A 297 21.64 8.53 0.25
N ILE A 298 21.00 7.49 -0.28
CA ILE A 298 21.58 6.52 -1.21
C ILE A 298 21.66 7.15 -2.60
N LYS A 299 22.89 7.36 -3.09
CA LYS A 299 23.16 7.94 -4.41
C LYS A 299 23.16 6.88 -5.51
N ALA A 300 22.00 6.29 -5.76
CA ALA A 300 21.81 5.35 -6.87
C ALA A 300 20.53 5.70 -7.64
N PRO A 301 20.50 5.51 -8.97
CA PRO A 301 19.26 5.64 -9.74
C PRO A 301 18.16 4.74 -9.21
N VAL A 302 16.91 5.23 -9.28
CA VAL A 302 15.70 4.56 -8.82
C VAL A 302 14.80 4.28 -10.01
N ALA A 303 14.45 3.01 -10.25
CA ALA A 303 13.62 2.61 -11.39
C ALA A 303 12.16 3.08 -11.23
N PHE A 304 11.60 2.92 -10.04
CA PHE A 304 10.26 3.37 -9.67
C PHE A 304 10.39 4.39 -8.52
N ALA A 305 10.68 5.64 -8.89
CA ALA A 305 10.78 6.73 -7.93
C ALA A 305 9.43 6.98 -7.22
N PRO A 306 9.43 7.49 -5.97
CA PRO A 306 8.22 7.92 -5.30
C PRO A 306 7.46 8.93 -6.16
N GLU A 307 6.16 8.77 -6.26
CA GLU A 307 5.28 9.73 -6.94
C GLU A 307 4.76 10.74 -5.92
N ALA A 308 5.07 12.01 -6.13
CA ALA A 308 4.44 13.07 -5.36
C ALA A 308 2.94 13.12 -5.70
N LEU A 309 2.08 13.00 -4.69
CA LEU A 309 0.65 13.09 -4.86
C LEU A 309 0.22 14.56 -4.93
N ALA A 310 0.49 15.21 -6.07
CA ALA A 310 0.02 16.56 -6.33
C ALA A 310 -1.52 16.62 -6.39
N ASP A 311 -2.08 17.80 -6.15
CA ASP A 311 -3.50 18.08 -6.31
C ASP A 311 -4.43 17.14 -5.51
N THR A 312 -4.06 16.80 -4.28
CA THR A 312 -5.00 16.14 -3.35
C THR A 312 -6.19 17.05 -3.08
N LEU A 313 -7.33 16.50 -2.62
CA LEU A 313 -8.51 17.30 -2.30
C LEU A 313 -8.16 18.44 -1.33
N GLY A 314 -7.39 18.17 -0.27
CA GLY A 314 -6.94 19.19 0.69
C GLY A 314 -6.17 20.34 0.04
N LYS A 315 -5.27 20.02 -0.89
CA LYS A 315 -4.51 21.01 -1.66
C LYS A 315 -5.39 21.84 -2.59
N VAL A 316 -6.31 21.19 -3.32
CA VAL A 316 -7.26 21.88 -4.21
C VAL A 316 -8.15 22.86 -3.45
N LEU A 317 -8.64 22.47 -2.27
CA LEU A 317 -9.42 23.33 -1.39
C LEU A 317 -8.60 24.53 -0.89
N ALA A 318 -7.36 24.30 -0.49
CA ALA A 318 -6.43 25.35 -0.05
C ALA A 318 -6.13 26.37 -1.15
N ASP A 319 -5.88 25.92 -2.37
CA ASP A 319 -5.62 26.78 -3.55
C ASP A 319 -6.85 27.64 -3.92
N ARG A 320 -8.06 27.22 -3.50
CA ARG A 320 -9.31 28.00 -3.62
C ARG A 320 -9.61 28.83 -2.38
N GLN A 321 -8.71 28.86 -1.40
CA GLN A 321 -8.83 29.59 -0.12
C GLN A 321 -10.06 29.13 0.71
N LEU A 322 -10.55 27.91 0.48
CA LEU A 322 -11.63 27.32 1.25
C LEU A 322 -11.10 26.85 2.62
N LYS A 323 -11.95 27.03 3.64
CA LYS A 323 -11.66 26.57 4.99
C LYS A 323 -12.13 25.14 5.18
N GLN A 324 -11.22 24.28 5.63
CA GLN A 324 -11.49 22.86 5.79
C GLN A 324 -11.20 22.40 7.22
N LEU A 325 -12.02 21.48 7.72
CA LEU A 325 -11.89 20.84 9.01
C LEU A 325 -11.62 19.34 8.83
N ARG A 326 -10.62 18.83 9.55
CA ARG A 326 -10.38 17.40 9.75
C ARG A 326 -10.70 17.05 11.19
N ILE A 327 -11.59 16.08 11.41
CA ILE A 327 -11.97 15.67 12.76
C ILE A 327 -12.13 14.15 12.85
N ALA A 328 -11.46 13.57 13.83
CA ALA A 328 -11.56 12.15 14.18
C ALA A 328 -11.08 11.91 15.61
N GLU A 329 -11.31 10.73 16.14
CA GLU A 329 -10.66 10.27 17.35
C GLU A 329 -9.27 9.71 17.06
N THR A 330 -8.45 9.49 18.11
CA THR A 330 -7.02 9.16 18.02
C THR A 330 -6.71 8.06 17.00
N GLU A 331 -7.49 6.96 16.99
CA GLU A 331 -7.27 5.80 16.12
C GLU A 331 -7.34 6.12 14.62
N LYS A 332 -8.12 7.13 14.25
CA LYS A 332 -8.35 7.50 12.84
C LYS A 332 -7.92 8.94 12.49
N TYR A 333 -7.23 9.61 13.41
CA TYR A 333 -6.76 10.98 13.16
C TYR A 333 -5.75 11.06 12.01
N ALA A 334 -4.77 10.17 11.97
CA ALA A 334 -3.79 10.12 10.88
C ALA A 334 -4.46 9.83 9.52
N HIS A 335 -5.57 9.08 9.51
CA HIS A 335 -6.28 8.72 8.28
C HIS A 335 -6.94 9.94 7.64
N VAL A 336 -7.61 10.81 8.42
CA VAL A 336 -8.22 12.03 7.89
C VAL A 336 -7.23 13.20 7.69
N THR A 337 -5.97 13.05 8.12
CA THR A 337 -4.90 14.06 7.99
C THR A 337 -3.80 13.58 7.06
N PHE A 338 -2.79 12.90 7.57
CA PHE A 338 -1.62 12.44 6.84
C PHE A 338 -1.96 11.63 5.58
N PHE A 339 -2.71 10.53 5.73
CA PHE A 339 -3.04 9.68 4.58
C PHE A 339 -3.97 10.39 3.57
N PHE A 340 -4.97 11.10 4.06
CA PHE A 340 -5.89 11.86 3.21
C PHE A 340 -5.18 12.97 2.42
N ASN A 341 -4.11 13.53 2.96
CA ASN A 341 -3.28 14.55 2.32
C ASN A 341 -2.15 13.96 1.46
N GLY A 342 -2.18 12.66 1.16
CA GLY A 342 -1.21 12.03 0.27
C GLY A 342 0.15 11.72 0.91
N GLY A 343 0.20 11.56 2.25
CA GLY A 343 1.42 11.32 3.01
C GLY A 343 2.13 12.60 3.46
N GLU A 344 1.46 13.75 3.37
CA GLU A 344 1.98 15.04 3.83
C GLU A 344 1.54 15.32 5.26
N GLU A 345 2.52 15.51 6.18
CA GLU A 345 2.24 15.78 7.59
C GLU A 345 1.75 17.22 7.81
N GLU A 346 2.31 18.18 7.07
CA GLU A 346 1.96 19.58 7.21
C GLU A 346 0.52 19.87 6.78
N PRO A 347 -0.27 20.61 7.58
CA PRO A 347 -1.62 20.99 7.20
C PRO A 347 -1.64 21.87 5.95
N ASN A 348 -2.61 21.68 5.08
CA ASN A 348 -2.86 22.58 3.97
C ASN A 348 -3.28 23.98 4.45
N ALA A 349 -3.07 25.02 3.66
CA ALA A 349 -3.54 26.36 4.01
C ALA A 349 -5.06 26.38 4.24
N GLY A 350 -5.49 26.83 5.41
CA GLY A 350 -6.90 26.85 5.80
C GLY A 350 -7.47 25.52 6.32
N GLU A 351 -6.60 24.55 6.60
CA GLU A 351 -6.94 23.27 7.21
C GLU A 351 -6.79 23.33 8.72
N ASP A 352 -7.89 23.20 9.44
CA ASP A 352 -7.87 22.98 10.89
C ASP A 352 -8.02 21.48 11.18
N ARG A 353 -7.33 21.02 12.20
CA ARG A 353 -7.32 19.63 12.65
C ARG A 353 -7.79 19.52 14.09
N VAL A 354 -8.76 18.65 14.34
CA VAL A 354 -9.32 18.39 15.66
C VAL A 354 -9.19 16.90 15.98
N LEU A 355 -8.37 16.62 16.98
CA LEU A 355 -8.19 15.29 17.53
C LEU A 355 -8.99 15.14 18.81
N ILE A 356 -9.86 14.13 18.88
CA ILE A 356 -10.57 13.73 20.08
C ILE A 356 -9.89 12.47 20.64
N PRO A 357 -9.45 12.45 21.90
CA PRO A 357 -8.80 11.26 22.45
C PRO A 357 -9.73 10.04 22.43
N SER A 358 -9.24 8.91 21.95
CA SER A 358 -9.92 7.61 22.08
C SER A 358 -9.92 7.15 23.54
N PRO A 359 -10.90 6.33 23.97
CA PRO A 359 -10.97 5.84 25.34
C PRO A 359 -9.80 4.91 25.65
N LYS A 360 -9.27 5.00 26.87
CA LYS A 360 -8.14 4.19 27.35
C LYS A 360 -8.65 2.86 27.89
N VAL A 361 -9.06 1.96 26.99
CA VAL A 361 -9.49 0.60 27.31
C VAL A 361 -8.54 -0.41 26.66
N ALA A 362 -8.53 -1.65 27.16
CA ALA A 362 -7.66 -2.69 26.60
C ALA A 362 -8.09 -3.10 25.19
N THR A 363 -9.40 -3.23 24.98
CA THR A 363 -10.03 -3.51 23.67
C THR A 363 -11.34 -2.75 23.59
N TYR A 364 -11.76 -2.37 22.36
CA TYR A 364 -12.90 -1.47 22.19
C TYR A 364 -14.28 -2.14 22.31
N ASP A 365 -14.35 -3.47 22.42
CA ASP A 365 -15.57 -4.16 22.82
C ASP A 365 -16.01 -3.81 24.25
N LEU A 366 -15.07 -3.39 25.12
CA LEU A 366 -15.35 -2.91 26.47
C LEU A 366 -16.03 -1.53 26.50
N GLN A 367 -15.86 -0.73 25.43
CA GLN A 367 -16.46 0.58 25.27
C GLN A 367 -16.79 0.83 23.79
N PRO A 368 -17.82 0.17 23.22
CA PRO A 368 -18.11 0.21 21.77
C PRO A 368 -18.49 1.60 21.24
N GLN A 369 -19.03 2.47 22.10
CA GLN A 369 -19.34 3.86 21.76
C GLN A 369 -18.08 4.69 21.51
N MET A 370 -16.93 4.23 21.97
CA MET A 370 -15.63 4.91 21.83
C MET A 370 -15.77 6.41 22.15
N SER A 371 -15.29 7.30 21.27
CA SER A 371 -15.43 8.75 21.43
C SER A 371 -16.41 9.39 20.44
N ALA A 372 -17.28 8.61 19.79
CA ALA A 372 -18.17 9.11 18.74
C ALA A 372 -19.07 10.27 19.21
N GLU A 373 -19.61 10.20 20.43
CA GLU A 373 -20.42 11.28 21.01
C GLU A 373 -19.62 12.57 21.21
N LEU A 374 -18.38 12.46 21.70
CA LEU A 374 -17.49 13.63 21.89
C LEU A 374 -17.11 14.26 20.56
N VAL A 375 -16.83 13.45 19.54
CA VAL A 375 -16.58 13.89 18.16
C VAL A 375 -17.82 14.64 17.64
N THR A 376 -19.00 14.09 17.84
CA THR A 376 -20.28 14.69 17.40
C THR A 376 -20.54 16.02 18.06
N VAL A 377 -20.44 16.10 19.39
CA VAL A 377 -20.64 17.35 20.15
C VAL A 377 -19.66 18.42 19.67
N LYS A 378 -18.37 18.05 19.54
CA LYS A 378 -17.36 19.00 19.08
C LYS A 378 -17.59 19.47 17.64
N LEU A 379 -18.01 18.58 16.74
CA LEU A 379 -18.34 18.97 15.37
C LEU A 379 -19.53 19.91 15.32
N LEU A 380 -20.61 19.65 16.08
CA LEU A 380 -21.79 20.52 16.12
C LEU A 380 -21.43 21.93 16.62
N GLU A 381 -20.61 22.03 17.67
CA GLU A 381 -20.06 23.31 18.16
C GLU A 381 -19.28 24.07 17.07
N LEU A 382 -18.42 23.35 16.31
CA LEU A 382 -17.61 23.94 15.25
C LEU A 382 -18.44 24.36 14.04
N LEU A 383 -19.53 23.69 13.74
CA LEU A 383 -20.47 24.05 12.67
C LEU A 383 -21.28 25.32 13.04
N ASP A 384 -21.54 25.55 14.34
CA ASP A 384 -22.18 26.78 14.80
C ASP A 384 -21.31 28.03 14.59
N ALA A 385 -20.00 27.88 14.49
CA ALA A 385 -19.06 28.98 14.27
C ALA A 385 -19.04 29.52 12.84
N ASP A 386 -19.79 28.93 11.89
CA ASP A 386 -19.91 29.33 10.47
C ASP A 386 -18.55 29.56 9.76
N LYS A 387 -17.55 28.73 10.12
CA LYS A 387 -16.16 28.89 9.67
C LYS A 387 -15.81 28.05 8.43
N TYR A 388 -16.31 26.82 8.37
CA TYR A 388 -15.80 25.82 7.42
C TYR A 388 -16.67 25.68 6.18
N ASP A 389 -16.00 25.54 5.03
CA ASP A 389 -16.61 25.22 3.74
C ASP A 389 -16.71 23.71 3.52
N VAL A 390 -15.69 22.97 4.00
CA VAL A 390 -15.61 21.52 3.87
C VAL A 390 -15.21 20.90 5.21
N VAL A 391 -15.88 19.79 5.56
CA VAL A 391 -15.56 18.99 6.75
C VAL A 391 -15.29 17.57 6.34
N ILE A 392 -14.19 16.98 6.81
CA ILE A 392 -13.88 15.56 6.68
C ILE A 392 -13.90 14.96 8.08
N LEU A 393 -14.83 14.05 8.29
CA LEU A 393 -15.07 13.36 9.56
C LEU A 393 -14.87 11.86 9.39
N ASN A 394 -14.24 11.22 10.36
CA ASN A 394 -14.20 9.76 10.47
C ASN A 394 -14.75 9.31 11.83
N PHE A 395 -15.63 8.31 11.80
CA PHE A 395 -16.06 7.54 12.96
C PHE A 395 -15.34 6.19 12.96
N ALA A 396 -14.48 5.97 13.95
CA ALA A 396 -13.62 4.79 14.07
C ALA A 396 -14.36 3.52 14.52
N ASN A 397 -15.55 3.68 15.12
CA ASN A 397 -16.24 2.62 15.87
C ASN A 397 -16.48 1.34 15.05
N PRO A 398 -17.01 1.38 13.81
CA PRO A 398 -17.35 0.15 13.11
C PRO A 398 -16.11 -0.71 12.85
N ASP A 399 -14.97 -0.11 12.52
CA ASP A 399 -13.72 -0.81 12.27
C ASP A 399 -13.06 -1.30 13.57
N MET A 400 -12.81 -0.38 14.51
CA MET A 400 -12.05 -0.68 15.72
C MET A 400 -12.75 -1.71 16.61
N VAL A 401 -14.08 -1.65 16.70
CA VAL A 401 -14.88 -2.65 17.43
C VAL A 401 -15.02 -3.94 16.61
N GLY A 402 -15.15 -3.84 15.28
CA GLY A 402 -15.15 -4.99 14.37
C GLY A 402 -13.92 -5.89 14.56
N HIS A 403 -12.75 -5.29 14.71
CA HIS A 403 -11.50 -6.02 14.97
C HIS A 403 -11.47 -6.86 16.25
N THR A 404 -12.38 -6.61 17.19
CA THR A 404 -12.49 -7.42 18.41
C THR A 404 -13.16 -8.77 18.18
N GLY A 405 -13.92 -8.93 17.08
CA GLY A 405 -14.70 -10.14 16.81
C GLY A 405 -15.93 -10.30 17.71
N VAL A 406 -16.27 -9.30 18.54
CA VAL A 406 -17.39 -9.37 19.50
C VAL A 406 -18.66 -8.79 18.86
N LEU A 407 -19.53 -9.65 18.33
CA LEU A 407 -20.72 -9.27 17.56
C LEU A 407 -21.62 -8.26 18.29
N GLN A 408 -21.92 -8.46 19.57
CA GLN A 408 -22.82 -7.56 20.32
C GLN A 408 -22.21 -6.17 20.52
N ALA A 409 -20.90 -6.10 20.69
CA ALA A 409 -20.17 -4.83 20.75
C ALA A 409 -20.19 -4.10 19.39
N ALA A 410 -19.99 -4.82 18.29
CA ALA A 410 -20.04 -4.27 16.95
C ALA A 410 -21.44 -3.74 16.59
N VAL A 411 -22.51 -4.45 16.98
CA VAL A 411 -23.91 -3.96 16.88
C VAL A 411 -24.06 -2.65 17.66
N LYS A 412 -23.59 -2.61 18.92
CA LYS A 412 -23.68 -1.41 19.75
C LYS A 412 -22.88 -0.22 19.19
N ALA A 413 -21.71 -0.49 18.60
CA ALA A 413 -20.89 0.51 17.92
C ALA A 413 -21.67 1.17 16.77
N MET A 414 -22.31 0.37 15.92
CA MET A 414 -23.10 0.86 14.79
C MET A 414 -24.36 1.64 15.22
N GLU A 415 -25.07 1.21 16.26
CA GLU A 415 -26.21 1.96 16.83
C GLU A 415 -25.79 3.33 17.40
N THR A 416 -24.60 3.39 18.00
CA THR A 416 -24.05 4.66 18.51
C THR A 416 -23.73 5.60 17.36
N VAL A 417 -23.08 5.10 16.31
CA VAL A 417 -22.75 5.88 15.12
C VAL A 417 -24.01 6.36 14.42
N ASP A 418 -25.06 5.52 14.29
CA ASP A 418 -26.35 5.93 13.72
C ASP A 418 -26.95 7.15 14.42
N THR A 419 -26.92 7.14 15.75
CA THR A 419 -27.42 8.27 16.56
C THR A 419 -26.61 9.55 16.29
N CYS A 420 -25.29 9.43 16.19
CA CYS A 420 -24.39 10.54 15.88
C CYS A 420 -24.63 11.08 14.46
N VAL A 421 -24.78 10.19 13.48
CA VAL A 421 -25.11 10.52 12.09
C VAL A 421 -26.37 11.33 12.02
N GLY A 422 -27.47 10.90 12.68
CA GLY A 422 -28.75 11.60 12.69
C GLY A 422 -28.62 13.06 13.13
N ARG A 423 -27.94 13.30 14.25
CA ARG A 423 -27.72 14.66 14.80
C ARG A 423 -26.89 15.55 13.88
N ILE A 424 -25.84 15.00 13.29
CA ILE A 424 -24.96 15.75 12.37
C ILE A 424 -25.71 16.08 11.08
N ILE A 425 -26.45 15.14 10.51
CA ILE A 425 -27.21 15.35 9.27
C ILE A 425 -28.31 16.39 9.48
N GLU A 426 -29.05 16.35 10.61
CA GLU A 426 -30.01 17.38 10.95
C GLU A 426 -29.37 18.77 10.95
N LYS A 427 -28.20 18.93 11.57
CA LYS A 427 -27.45 20.18 11.58
C LYS A 427 -26.99 20.63 10.18
N ILE A 428 -26.42 19.74 9.38
CA ILE A 428 -25.97 20.05 8.01
C ILE A 428 -27.14 20.52 7.15
N LEU A 429 -28.28 19.83 7.20
CA LEU A 429 -29.50 20.23 6.46
C LEU A 429 -30.08 21.56 6.94
N ALA A 430 -30.02 21.84 8.24
CA ALA A 430 -30.42 23.14 8.79
C ALA A 430 -29.54 24.29 8.27
N LEU A 431 -28.26 24.04 8.06
CA LEU A 431 -27.29 24.96 7.42
C LEU A 431 -27.42 25.00 5.89
N GLN A 432 -28.36 24.28 5.29
CA GLN A 432 -28.51 24.12 3.85
C GLN A 432 -27.27 23.51 3.17
N GLY A 433 -26.46 22.79 3.93
CA GLY A 433 -25.26 22.10 3.47
C GLY A 433 -25.58 20.80 2.75
N THR A 434 -24.54 20.13 2.35
CA THR A 434 -24.55 18.80 1.71
C THR A 434 -23.71 17.85 2.55
N ALA A 435 -24.17 16.61 2.73
CA ALA A 435 -23.37 15.55 3.33
C ALA A 435 -23.19 14.38 2.36
N CYS A 436 -21.96 13.86 2.28
CA CYS A 436 -21.62 12.59 1.67
C CYS A 436 -21.28 11.61 2.78
N ILE A 437 -21.91 10.45 2.82
CA ILE A 437 -21.66 9.39 3.82
C ILE A 437 -21.10 8.18 3.09
N THR A 438 -20.00 7.63 3.59
CA THR A 438 -19.32 6.47 3.00
C THR A 438 -18.57 5.66 4.05
N ALA A 439 -17.87 4.62 3.61
CA ALA A 439 -16.80 3.95 4.35
C ALA A 439 -15.58 3.80 3.44
N ASP A 440 -14.48 3.36 3.99
CA ASP A 440 -13.19 3.20 3.32
C ASP A 440 -12.84 1.74 3.05
N HIS A 441 -13.39 0.80 3.81
CA HIS A 441 -13.33 -0.66 3.62
C HIS A 441 -14.44 -1.34 4.41
N GLY A 442 -14.59 -2.66 4.27
CA GLY A 442 -15.50 -3.47 5.06
C GLY A 442 -14.79 -4.13 6.24
N ASN A 443 -15.52 -4.39 7.32
CA ASN A 443 -15.10 -5.11 8.51
C ASN A 443 -16.32 -5.70 9.27
N LEU A 444 -17.16 -4.84 9.87
CA LEU A 444 -18.19 -5.26 10.83
C LEU A 444 -19.38 -6.02 10.20
N GLU A 445 -19.50 -6.05 8.90
CA GLU A 445 -20.54 -6.83 8.21
C GLU A 445 -20.21 -8.35 8.17
N LYS A 446 -19.03 -8.74 8.67
CA LYS A 446 -18.61 -10.15 8.78
C LYS A 446 -17.90 -10.39 10.11
N MET A 447 -18.65 -10.81 11.15
CA MET A 447 -18.15 -11.03 12.50
C MET A 447 -17.78 -12.48 12.81
N LEU A 448 -18.02 -13.43 11.88
CA LEU A 448 -17.67 -14.85 12.01
C LEU A 448 -17.04 -15.35 10.70
N ASP A 449 -16.00 -16.17 10.83
CA ASP A 449 -15.50 -17.02 9.75
C ASP A 449 -16.33 -18.31 9.72
N GLU A 450 -17.20 -18.42 8.72
CA GLU A 450 -18.10 -19.58 8.57
C GLU A 450 -17.33 -20.89 8.31
N THR A 451 -16.09 -20.82 7.81
CA THR A 451 -15.26 -21.99 7.53
C THR A 451 -14.65 -22.58 8.81
N THR A 452 -14.18 -21.70 9.67
CA THR A 452 -13.48 -22.09 10.92
C THR A 452 -14.39 -22.06 12.16
N GLY A 453 -15.52 -21.35 12.08
CA GLY A 453 -16.41 -21.08 13.21
C GLY A 453 -15.81 -20.14 14.27
N GLN A 454 -14.71 -19.46 13.94
CA GLN A 454 -14.05 -18.53 14.83
C GLN A 454 -14.48 -17.09 14.58
N PRO A 455 -14.36 -16.17 15.55
CA PRO A 455 -14.57 -14.73 15.30
C PRO A 455 -13.71 -14.25 14.13
N TYR A 456 -14.31 -13.49 13.23
CA TYR A 456 -13.61 -12.87 12.13
C TYR A 456 -13.22 -11.44 12.53
N THR A 457 -11.93 -11.12 12.47
CA THR A 457 -11.35 -9.87 12.97
C THR A 457 -10.59 -9.10 11.90
N ALA A 458 -10.59 -9.60 10.66
CA ALA A 458 -9.93 -8.96 9.54
C ALA A 458 -10.91 -8.10 8.72
N HIS A 459 -10.36 -7.25 7.84
CA HIS A 459 -11.16 -6.53 6.85
C HIS A 459 -11.78 -7.50 5.82
N THR A 460 -12.73 -7.01 5.04
CA THR A 460 -13.37 -7.76 3.97
C THR A 460 -13.07 -7.14 2.60
N THR A 461 -13.38 -7.87 1.55
CA THR A 461 -13.35 -7.36 0.17
C THR A 461 -14.70 -6.81 -0.29
N ASN A 462 -15.69 -6.74 0.61
CA ASN A 462 -17.01 -6.23 0.29
C ASN A 462 -16.98 -4.75 -0.11
N GLN A 463 -17.92 -4.35 -0.96
CA GLN A 463 -18.10 -2.95 -1.32
C GLN A 463 -18.60 -2.13 -0.13
N VAL A 464 -18.41 -0.82 -0.20
CA VAL A 464 -18.91 0.14 0.80
C VAL A 464 -20.00 1.04 0.22
N PRO A 465 -20.89 1.60 1.04
CA PRO A 465 -21.93 2.51 0.56
C PRO A 465 -21.38 3.90 0.28
N PHE A 466 -22.10 4.64 -0.58
CA PHE A 466 -21.94 6.07 -0.77
C PHE A 466 -23.30 6.73 -0.93
N LEU A 467 -23.60 7.71 -0.08
CA LEU A 467 -24.86 8.48 -0.10
C LEU A 467 -24.57 9.96 -0.31
N VAL A 468 -25.48 10.67 -0.98
CA VAL A 468 -25.47 12.13 -1.08
C VAL A 468 -26.75 12.69 -0.46
N VAL A 469 -26.62 13.40 0.66
CA VAL A 469 -27.71 13.97 1.44
C VAL A 469 -27.74 15.48 1.23
N CYS A 470 -28.67 15.97 0.42
CA CYS A 470 -28.89 17.40 0.16
C CYS A 470 -30.30 17.65 -0.35
N LYS A 471 -30.65 18.93 -0.56
CA LYS A 471 -31.99 19.32 -1.11
C LYS A 471 -32.10 19.03 -2.61
N ALA A 472 -30.99 19.07 -3.35
CA ALA A 472 -30.97 18.77 -4.79
C ALA A 472 -31.18 17.27 -5.04
N LYS A 473 -31.86 16.93 -6.13
CA LYS A 473 -31.99 15.54 -6.55
C LYS A 473 -30.81 15.16 -7.42
N HIS A 474 -30.12 14.10 -7.04
CA HIS A 474 -29.00 13.53 -7.79
C HIS A 474 -29.27 12.08 -8.18
N THR A 475 -28.57 11.62 -9.19
CA THR A 475 -28.46 10.21 -9.55
C THR A 475 -26.99 9.80 -9.49
N LEU A 476 -26.72 8.59 -9.01
CA LEU A 476 -25.38 8.12 -8.76
C LEU A 476 -25.09 6.85 -9.59
N ARG A 477 -23.86 6.72 -10.06
CA ARG A 477 -23.31 5.48 -10.61
C ARG A 477 -22.50 4.74 -9.56
N GLU A 478 -22.31 3.44 -9.75
CA GLU A 478 -21.28 2.68 -9.01
C GLU A 478 -19.88 3.18 -9.38
N GLY A 479 -18.94 2.99 -8.44
CA GLY A 479 -17.57 3.45 -8.63
C GLY A 479 -16.57 2.87 -7.65
N ILE A 480 -15.52 3.64 -7.40
CA ILE A 480 -14.41 3.30 -6.51
C ILE A 480 -14.15 4.45 -5.53
N LEU A 481 -13.35 4.23 -4.49
CA LEU A 481 -13.04 5.27 -3.49
C LEU A 481 -12.39 6.52 -4.11
N ALA A 482 -11.59 6.35 -5.15
CA ALA A 482 -10.95 7.45 -5.87
C ALA A 482 -11.94 8.41 -6.58
N ASP A 483 -13.20 8.00 -6.73
CA ASP A 483 -14.25 8.80 -7.35
C ASP A 483 -14.89 9.82 -6.38
N ILE A 484 -14.61 9.68 -5.07
CA ILE A 484 -15.20 10.54 -4.04
C ILE A 484 -14.71 11.99 -4.16
N ALA A 485 -13.39 12.25 -4.21
CA ALA A 485 -12.89 13.62 -4.32
C ALA A 485 -13.40 14.35 -5.59
N PRO A 486 -13.39 13.75 -6.80
CA PRO A 486 -14.05 14.31 -7.97
C PRO A 486 -15.53 14.65 -7.74
N THR A 487 -16.27 13.79 -7.02
CA THR A 487 -17.69 14.03 -6.70
C THR A 487 -17.86 15.22 -5.76
N LEU A 488 -17.02 15.33 -4.72
CA LEU A 488 -17.05 16.48 -3.79
C LEU A 488 -16.70 17.78 -4.52
N LEU A 489 -15.73 17.76 -5.42
CA LEU A 489 -15.36 18.92 -6.24
C LEU A 489 -16.51 19.35 -7.17
N GLU A 490 -17.22 18.40 -7.78
CA GLU A 490 -18.40 18.72 -8.61
C GLU A 490 -19.52 19.32 -7.79
N LEU A 491 -19.83 18.80 -6.60
CA LEU A 491 -20.80 19.37 -5.65
C LEU A 491 -20.43 20.80 -5.22
N LEU A 492 -19.13 21.09 -5.10
CA LEU A 492 -18.60 22.43 -4.81
C LEU A 492 -18.47 23.32 -6.06
N GLN A 493 -18.81 22.84 -7.25
CA GLN A 493 -18.63 23.51 -8.53
C GLN A 493 -17.17 23.91 -8.79
N ILE A 494 -16.21 23.10 -8.34
CA ILE A 494 -14.79 23.27 -8.54
C ILE A 494 -14.32 22.32 -9.66
N ARG A 495 -13.56 22.88 -10.61
CA ARG A 495 -13.01 22.05 -11.67
C ARG A 495 -12.01 21.04 -11.12
N GLN A 496 -12.22 19.77 -11.46
CA GLN A 496 -11.31 18.67 -11.14
C GLN A 496 -9.93 18.89 -11.80
N PRO A 497 -8.82 18.78 -11.06
CA PRO A 497 -7.47 18.85 -11.64
C PRO A 497 -7.17 17.61 -12.48
N ALA A 498 -6.25 17.76 -13.46
CA ALA A 498 -5.88 16.67 -14.37
C ALA A 498 -5.21 15.48 -13.65
N ALA A 499 -4.54 15.73 -12.52
CA ALA A 499 -3.91 14.70 -11.72
C ALA A 499 -4.91 13.76 -11.03
N MET A 500 -6.15 14.19 -10.77
CA MET A 500 -7.22 13.33 -10.30
C MET A 500 -7.81 12.55 -11.48
N THR A 501 -7.60 11.24 -11.52
CA THR A 501 -8.10 10.36 -12.59
C THR A 501 -9.42 9.68 -12.27
N GLY A 502 -9.89 9.79 -11.02
CA GLY A 502 -11.24 9.38 -10.62
C GLY A 502 -12.31 10.14 -11.39
N LYS A 503 -13.52 9.64 -11.38
CA LYS A 503 -14.66 10.23 -12.11
C LYS A 503 -15.77 10.53 -11.12
N SER A 504 -16.41 11.67 -11.22
CA SER A 504 -17.57 11.96 -10.37
C SER A 504 -18.60 10.84 -10.43
N LEU A 505 -19.18 10.53 -9.27
CA LEU A 505 -20.27 9.56 -9.13
C LEU A 505 -21.64 10.13 -9.57
N LEU A 506 -21.73 11.45 -9.71
CA LEU A 506 -22.96 12.11 -10.19
C LEU A 506 -23.15 11.82 -11.68
N THR A 507 -24.37 11.43 -12.08
CA THR A 507 -24.73 11.14 -13.48
C THR A 507 -25.67 12.18 -14.08
N ASP A 508 -26.32 12.97 -13.24
CA ASP A 508 -27.13 14.10 -13.66
C ASP A 508 -26.16 15.23 -14.05
N LYS A 509 -25.99 15.44 -15.36
CA LYS A 509 -25.34 16.67 -15.83
C LYS A 509 -26.21 17.84 -15.40
N ASN A 510 -25.74 18.62 -14.42
CA ASN A 510 -26.36 19.91 -14.14
C ASN A 510 -26.44 20.71 -15.44
N LYS A 511 -27.66 20.87 -15.95
CA LYS A 511 -27.97 21.77 -17.05
C LYS A 511 -27.93 23.21 -16.57
#